data_9ee43c8d6464143e52194d801ab459a1
#
_entry.id   9ee43c8d6464143e52194d801ab459a1
#
_cell.length_a   1.000
_cell.length_b   1.000
_cell.length_c   1.000
_cell.angle_alpha   90.00
_cell.angle_beta   90.00
_cell.angle_gamma   90.00
#
_symmetry.space_group_name_H-M   'P 1'
#
loop_
_entity.id
_entity.type
_entity.pdbx_description
1 polymer ?
#
loop_
_entity_poly.entity_id
_entity_poly.type
_entity_poly.pdbx_seq_one_letter_code
_entity_poly.pdbx_strand_id
1 'polypeptide(L)'
;GDAGTRPLGDAAQREWTTDELRAFARIAVAGQDFFADAAVLCVLAPRFHRNFWKYRNHAKAYRVCVLDVGHLSQTLQLCATQAGLGPFVTGAINEIDLERAFGMTGYQQSPLVVCGFGTRAVTLQTSEFDPNRKVWPRD
;
A
#
# COMPACT_ATOMS: atom_id res chain seq x y z
N GLY A 1 7.26 4.17 -27.69
CA GLY A 1 8.09 4.68 -26.66
C GLY A 1 7.95 3.76 -25.48
N ASP A 2 9.01 3.07 -25.17
CA ASP A 2 9.16 2.07 -24.13
C ASP A 2 8.63 2.59 -22.79
N ALA A 3 7.56 1.99 -22.30
CA ALA A 3 7.09 2.18 -20.93
C ALA A 3 7.99 1.36 -19.99
N GLY A 4 9.31 1.61 -20.12
CA GLY A 4 10.33 0.93 -19.36
C GLY A 4 9.99 0.93 -17.89
N THR A 5 9.83 -0.23 -17.33
CA THR A 5 10.01 -0.51 -15.90
C THR A 5 11.39 0.03 -15.53
N ARG A 6 11.41 1.26 -15.05
CA ARG A 6 12.64 1.81 -14.45
C ARG A 6 12.90 0.98 -13.21
N PRO A 7 14.07 0.36 -13.06
CA PRO A 7 14.38 -0.34 -11.83
C PRO A 7 14.17 0.67 -10.67
N LEU A 8 13.39 0.27 -9.72
CA LEU A 8 13.27 0.92 -8.42
C LEU A 8 14.71 1.07 -7.90
N GLY A 9 15.08 2.23 -7.37
CA GLY A 9 16.46 2.56 -7.01
C GLY A 9 17.24 1.47 -6.26
N ASP A 10 18.43 1.76 -5.80
CA ASP A 10 19.37 0.78 -5.19
C ASP A 10 18.76 -0.20 -4.17
N ALA A 11 17.67 0.20 -3.51
CA ALA A 11 16.92 -0.64 -2.58
C ALA A 11 16.24 -1.86 -3.25
N ALA A 12 15.88 -1.76 -4.53
CA ALA A 12 15.24 -2.87 -5.27
C ALA A 12 16.24 -3.93 -5.73
N GLN A 13 17.54 -3.60 -5.71
CA GLN A 13 18.63 -4.53 -6.07
C GLN A 13 19.29 -5.17 -4.86
N ARG A 14 18.93 -4.70 -3.65
CA ARG A 14 19.46 -5.27 -2.41
C ARG A 14 18.77 -6.60 -2.12
N GLU A 15 19.55 -7.63 -1.84
CA GLU A 15 19.02 -8.85 -1.23
C GLU A 15 18.67 -8.57 0.24
N TRP A 16 17.40 -8.74 0.56
CA TRP A 16 16.88 -8.56 1.91
C TRP A 16 16.75 -9.93 2.59
N THR A 17 17.20 -10.04 3.82
CA THR A 17 16.86 -11.19 4.65
C THR A 17 15.37 -11.15 5.02
N THR A 18 14.81 -12.28 5.39
CA THR A 18 13.40 -12.37 5.82
C THR A 18 13.11 -11.43 7.00
N ASP A 19 14.05 -11.31 7.95
CA ASP A 19 13.87 -10.46 9.13
C ASP A 19 13.93 -8.98 8.77
N GLU A 20 14.80 -8.57 7.85
CA GLU A 20 14.84 -7.20 7.32
C GLU A 20 13.56 -6.85 6.59
N LEU A 21 13.03 -7.77 5.76
CA LEU A 21 11.76 -7.57 5.05
C LEU A 21 10.60 -7.41 6.03
N ARG A 22 10.53 -8.23 7.07
CA ARG A 22 9.49 -8.13 8.10
C ARG A 22 9.60 -6.83 8.89
N ALA A 23 10.81 -6.44 9.29
CA ALA A 23 11.03 -5.17 9.97
C ALA A 23 10.60 -3.98 9.10
N PHE A 24 10.97 -3.99 7.81
CA PHE A 24 10.55 -2.97 6.86
C PHE A 24 9.03 -2.96 6.63
N ALA A 25 8.40 -4.14 6.51
CA ALA A 25 6.95 -4.27 6.35
C ALA A 25 6.20 -3.61 7.52
N ARG A 26 6.64 -3.80 8.77
CA ARG A 26 6.07 -3.14 9.95
C ARG A 26 6.17 -1.61 9.88
N ILE A 27 7.32 -1.09 9.44
CA ILE A 27 7.50 0.34 9.22
C ILE A 27 6.55 0.82 8.11
N ALA A 28 6.52 0.13 6.99
CA ALA A 28 5.72 0.50 5.81
C ALA A 28 4.22 0.63 6.12
N VAL A 29 3.68 -0.24 6.98
CA VAL A 29 2.27 -0.23 7.39
C VAL A 29 2.04 0.49 8.73
N ALA A 30 2.92 1.41 9.11
CA ALA A 30 2.82 2.24 10.30
C ALA A 30 2.55 1.44 11.60
N GLY A 31 3.23 0.31 11.78
CA GLY A 31 3.13 -0.54 12.97
C GLY A 31 1.86 -1.41 13.04
N GLN A 32 1.12 -1.54 11.96
CA GLN A 32 -0.02 -2.47 11.88
C GLN A 32 0.47 -3.90 11.69
N ASP A 33 0.92 -4.54 12.79
CA ASP A 33 1.58 -5.85 12.77
C ASP A 33 0.77 -6.93 12.06
N PHE A 34 -0.57 -6.87 12.17
CA PHE A 34 -1.48 -7.80 11.49
C PHE A 34 -1.43 -7.73 9.94
N PHE A 35 -0.86 -6.66 9.37
CA PHE A 35 -0.62 -6.55 7.94
C PHE A 35 0.82 -6.88 7.55
N ALA A 36 1.77 -6.75 8.47
CA ALA A 36 3.18 -6.95 8.20
C ALA A 36 3.55 -8.41 7.88
N ASP A 37 2.72 -9.37 8.29
CA ASP A 37 2.90 -10.80 8.04
C ASP A 37 2.27 -11.29 6.72
N ALA A 38 1.77 -10.36 5.88
CA ALA A 38 1.26 -10.72 4.57
C ALA A 38 2.36 -11.34 3.69
N ALA A 39 1.98 -12.31 2.85
CA ALA A 39 2.92 -12.95 1.93
C ALA A 39 3.42 -11.99 0.85
N VAL A 40 2.60 -11.00 0.47
CA VAL A 40 2.92 -9.97 -0.52
C VAL A 40 2.41 -8.63 -0.05
N LEU A 41 3.26 -7.61 -0.16
CA LEU A 41 2.89 -6.21 -0.02
C LEU A 41 3.06 -5.48 -1.35
N CYS A 42 2.05 -4.73 -1.75
CA CYS A 42 2.02 -3.92 -2.96
C CYS A 42 1.88 -2.45 -2.59
N VAL A 43 2.91 -1.67 -2.83
CA VAL A 43 2.88 -0.22 -2.63
C VAL A 43 2.31 0.45 -3.88
N LEU A 44 1.17 1.13 -3.75
CA LEU A 44 0.56 1.87 -4.86
C LEU A 44 1.00 3.33 -4.80
N ALA A 45 1.87 3.70 -5.73
CA ALA A 45 2.51 5.01 -5.79
C ALA A 45 2.29 5.65 -7.17
N PRO A 46 1.32 6.57 -7.32
CA PRO A 46 1.08 7.23 -8.59
C PRO A 46 2.21 8.20 -8.97
N ARG A 47 2.43 8.35 -10.26
CA ARG A 47 3.35 9.33 -10.81
C ARG A 47 2.60 10.63 -11.09
N PHE A 48 2.52 11.50 -10.10
CA PHE A 48 1.76 12.75 -10.17
C PHE A 48 2.15 13.65 -11.34
N HIS A 49 3.45 13.80 -11.61
CA HIS A 49 3.93 14.69 -12.66
C HIS A 49 3.38 14.33 -14.05
N ARG A 50 3.12 13.03 -14.34
CA ARG A 50 2.52 12.61 -15.62
C ARG A 50 1.09 13.12 -15.74
N ASN A 51 0.32 13.06 -14.67
CA ASN A 51 -1.05 13.55 -14.64
C ASN A 51 -1.13 15.08 -14.61
N PHE A 52 -0.20 15.74 -13.89
CA PHE A 52 -0.11 17.21 -13.92
C PHE A 52 0.18 17.72 -15.33
N TRP A 53 1.06 17.07 -16.07
CA TRP A 53 1.30 17.38 -17.47
C TRP A 53 0.01 17.23 -18.31
N LYS A 54 -0.69 16.10 -18.18
CA LYS A 54 -1.94 15.81 -18.90
C LYS A 54 -3.04 16.81 -18.59
N TYR A 55 -3.19 17.21 -17.36
CA TYR A 55 -4.26 18.08 -16.88
C TYR A 55 -3.84 19.55 -16.75
N ARG A 56 -2.75 19.95 -17.37
CA ARG A 56 -2.29 21.35 -17.41
C ARG A 56 -2.10 21.97 -16.02
N ASN A 57 -1.50 21.23 -15.10
CA ASN A 57 -1.28 21.62 -13.70
C ASN A 57 -2.58 21.92 -12.90
N HIS A 58 -3.71 21.38 -13.34
CA HIS A 58 -4.95 21.52 -12.61
C HIS A 58 -5.02 20.56 -11.42
N ALA A 59 -5.57 21.01 -10.29
CA ALA A 59 -5.69 20.22 -9.06
C ALA A 59 -6.43 18.89 -9.22
N LYS A 60 -7.31 18.76 -10.23
CA LYS A 60 -7.99 17.49 -10.55
C LYS A 60 -7.00 16.34 -10.87
N ALA A 61 -5.76 16.65 -11.28
CA ALA A 61 -4.75 15.65 -11.58
C ALA A 61 -4.45 14.78 -10.36
N TYR A 62 -4.34 15.38 -9.17
CA TYR A 62 -4.17 14.65 -7.91
C TYR A 62 -5.40 13.78 -7.60
N ARG A 63 -6.61 14.36 -7.70
CA ARG A 63 -7.86 13.62 -7.44
C ARG A 63 -8.00 12.39 -8.35
N VAL A 64 -7.65 12.49 -9.62
CA VAL A 64 -7.67 11.35 -10.54
C VAL A 64 -6.70 10.27 -10.09
N CYS A 65 -5.48 10.63 -9.65
CA CYS A 65 -4.53 9.65 -9.10
C CYS A 65 -5.10 8.90 -7.89
N VAL A 66 -5.74 9.62 -6.96
CA VAL A 66 -6.36 9.01 -5.78
C VAL A 66 -7.49 8.04 -6.18
N LEU A 67 -8.34 8.43 -7.14
CA LEU A 67 -9.41 7.57 -7.64
C LEU A 67 -8.85 6.32 -8.33
N ASP A 68 -7.83 6.48 -9.18
CA ASP A 68 -7.20 5.35 -9.87
C ASP A 68 -6.57 4.36 -8.89
N VAL A 69 -5.90 4.86 -7.85
CA VAL A 69 -5.34 4.02 -6.77
C VAL A 69 -6.45 3.28 -6.03
N GLY A 70 -7.58 3.94 -5.75
CA GLY A 70 -8.75 3.30 -5.14
C GLY A 70 -9.31 2.18 -6.01
N HIS A 71 -9.48 2.40 -7.32
CA HIS A 71 -9.94 1.37 -8.25
C HIS A 71 -8.97 0.20 -8.34
N LEU A 72 -7.66 0.49 -8.43
CA LEU A 72 -6.64 -0.54 -8.52
C LEU A 72 -6.57 -1.39 -7.24
N SER A 73 -6.62 -0.75 -6.06
CA SER A 73 -6.62 -1.44 -4.78
C SER A 73 -7.83 -2.35 -4.62
N GLN A 74 -9.02 -1.88 -5.01
CA GLN A 74 -10.24 -2.70 -4.98
C GLN A 74 -10.16 -3.88 -5.96
N THR A 75 -9.66 -3.67 -7.16
CA THR A 75 -9.46 -4.74 -8.15
C THR A 75 -8.52 -5.81 -7.60
N LEU A 76 -7.42 -5.40 -6.96
CA LEU A 76 -6.46 -6.31 -6.35
C LEU A 76 -7.13 -7.15 -5.24
N GLN A 77 -7.96 -6.52 -4.39
CA GLN A 77 -8.70 -7.23 -3.33
C GLN A 77 -9.70 -8.25 -3.90
N LEU A 78 -10.43 -7.90 -4.95
CA LEU A 78 -11.36 -8.81 -5.62
C LEU A 78 -10.64 -10.02 -6.22
N CYS A 79 -9.55 -9.79 -6.95
CA CYS A 79 -8.74 -10.85 -7.54
C CYS A 79 -8.12 -11.78 -6.47
N ALA A 80 -7.58 -11.22 -5.40
CA ALA A 80 -7.01 -12.01 -4.30
C ALA A 80 -8.09 -12.84 -3.60
N THR A 81 -9.28 -12.26 -3.35
CA THR A 81 -10.41 -12.97 -2.76
C THR A 81 -10.89 -14.12 -3.67
N GLN A 82 -10.97 -13.89 -4.98
CA GLN A 82 -11.32 -14.92 -5.95
C GLN A 82 -10.30 -16.06 -5.96
N ALA A 83 -9.04 -15.76 -5.71
CA ALA A 83 -7.97 -16.75 -5.57
C ALA A 83 -7.95 -17.46 -4.21
N GLY A 84 -8.93 -17.21 -3.32
CA GLY A 84 -9.00 -17.79 -1.98
C GLY A 84 -8.04 -17.18 -0.96
N LEU A 85 -7.41 -16.06 -1.29
CA LEU A 85 -6.47 -15.35 -0.41
C LEU A 85 -7.20 -14.34 0.48
N GLY A 86 -6.54 -13.92 1.55
CA GLY A 86 -6.97 -12.82 2.43
C GLY A 86 -6.29 -11.52 2.02
N PRO A 87 -6.99 -10.59 1.34
CA PRO A 87 -6.43 -9.29 0.99
C PRO A 87 -6.69 -8.24 2.06
N PHE A 88 -5.90 -7.17 1.99
CA PHE A 88 -6.15 -5.93 2.72
C PHE A 88 -5.70 -4.70 1.92
N VAL A 89 -6.13 -3.54 2.35
CA VAL A 89 -5.62 -2.23 1.96
C VAL A 89 -5.54 -1.33 3.18
N THR A 90 -4.46 -0.57 3.29
CA THR A 90 -4.30 0.41 4.35
C THR A 90 -3.75 1.73 3.80
N GLY A 91 -4.34 2.84 4.25
CA GLY A 91 -3.83 4.19 4.05
C GLY A 91 -2.98 4.68 5.22
N ALA A 92 -2.95 3.95 6.35
CA ALA A 92 -2.03 4.23 7.44
C ALA A 92 -0.66 3.61 7.09
N ILE A 93 0.17 4.41 6.44
CA ILE A 93 1.48 4.02 5.92
C ILE A 93 2.55 5.03 6.35
N ASN A 94 3.81 4.63 6.28
CA ASN A 94 4.94 5.51 6.51
C ASN A 94 5.52 5.95 5.17
N GLU A 95 4.98 7.04 4.62
CA GLU A 95 5.33 7.55 3.29
C GLU A 95 6.81 7.86 3.16
N ILE A 96 7.41 8.48 4.18
CA ILE A 96 8.81 8.92 4.15
C ILE A 96 9.77 7.74 4.01
N ASP A 97 9.54 6.66 4.77
CA ASP A 97 10.40 5.48 4.70
C ASP A 97 10.17 4.69 3.42
N LEU A 98 8.93 4.63 2.92
CA LEU A 98 8.61 4.05 1.62
C LEU A 98 9.26 4.85 0.47
N GLU A 99 9.15 6.18 0.48
CA GLU A 99 9.78 7.05 -0.51
C GLU A 99 11.30 6.85 -0.53
N ARG A 100 11.92 6.81 0.66
CA ARG A 100 13.36 6.58 0.79
C ARG A 100 13.76 5.19 0.27
N ALA A 101 13.04 4.15 0.66
CA ALA A 101 13.35 2.78 0.26
C ALA A 101 13.22 2.56 -1.25
N PHE A 102 12.26 3.21 -1.90
CA PHE A 102 11.99 3.06 -3.32
C PHE A 102 12.55 4.19 -4.19
N GLY A 103 13.31 5.12 -3.61
CA GLY A 103 13.89 6.24 -4.34
C GLY A 103 12.85 7.17 -4.96
N MET A 104 11.72 7.35 -4.30
CA MET A 104 10.66 8.24 -4.75
C MET A 104 10.92 9.68 -4.28
N THR A 105 10.40 10.64 -5.05
CA THR A 105 10.40 12.06 -4.65
C THR A 105 8.95 12.48 -4.46
N GLY A 106 8.56 12.80 -3.23
CA GLY A 106 7.19 12.92 -2.77
C GLY A 106 6.20 13.68 -3.66
N TYR A 107 6.60 14.81 -4.25
CA TYR A 107 5.71 15.57 -5.14
C TYR A 107 5.67 15.05 -6.59
N GLN A 108 6.63 14.24 -7.02
CA GLN A 108 6.61 13.60 -8.35
C GLN A 108 5.94 12.23 -8.31
N GLN A 109 6.23 11.48 -7.26
CA GLN A 109 5.73 10.14 -7.02
C GLN A 109 5.76 9.88 -5.52
N SER A 110 4.65 9.47 -4.94
CA SER A 110 4.54 9.14 -3.52
C SER A 110 3.58 7.99 -3.31
N PRO A 111 3.80 7.12 -2.33
CA PRO A 111 2.85 6.07 -1.98
C PRO A 111 1.56 6.69 -1.42
N LEU A 112 0.42 6.13 -1.79
CA LEU A 112 -0.89 6.53 -1.25
C LEU A 112 -1.50 5.45 -0.36
N VAL A 113 -1.29 4.18 -0.70
CA VAL A 113 -1.76 3.04 0.07
C VAL A 113 -0.79 1.86 -0.07
N VAL A 114 -0.81 0.99 0.92
CA VAL A 114 -0.24 -0.34 0.83
C VAL A 114 -1.39 -1.34 0.78
N CYS A 115 -1.38 -2.19 -0.23
CA CYS A 115 -2.21 -3.38 -0.33
C CYS A 115 -1.37 -4.60 0.00
N GLY A 116 -2.00 -5.67 0.43
CA GLY A 116 -1.32 -6.93 0.58
C GLY A 116 -2.30 -8.10 0.53
N PHE A 117 -1.73 -9.28 0.42
CA PHE A 117 -2.51 -10.51 0.47
C PHE A 117 -1.63 -11.68 0.92
N GLY A 118 -2.27 -12.71 1.41
CA GLY A 118 -1.64 -13.94 1.87
C GLY A 118 -2.67 -15.01 2.18
N THR A 119 -2.25 -16.07 2.85
CA THR A 119 -3.20 -17.06 3.38
C THR A 119 -4.10 -16.38 4.41
N ARG A 120 -5.41 -16.64 4.30
CA ARG A 120 -6.38 -16.08 5.24
C ARG A 120 -6.11 -16.59 6.65
N ALA A 121 -6.02 -15.70 7.62
CA ALA A 121 -5.93 -16.08 9.02
C ALA A 121 -7.22 -16.80 9.47
N VAL A 122 -7.06 -17.82 10.30
CA VAL A 122 -8.19 -18.56 10.88
C VAL A 122 -8.93 -17.69 11.90
N THR A 123 -8.19 -16.83 12.60
CA THR A 123 -8.73 -15.90 13.59
C THR A 123 -8.43 -14.49 13.14
N LEU A 124 -9.47 -13.68 12.92
CA LEU A 124 -9.31 -12.26 12.63
C LEU A 124 -9.09 -11.50 13.94
N GLN A 125 -7.94 -10.85 14.07
CA GLN A 125 -7.71 -9.86 15.11
C GLN A 125 -8.00 -8.49 14.50
N THR A 126 -9.15 -7.92 14.83
CA THR A 126 -9.47 -6.53 14.50
C THR A 126 -9.30 -5.67 15.74
N SER A 127 -8.56 -4.57 15.62
CA SER A 127 -8.50 -3.53 16.64
C SER A 127 -9.46 -2.43 16.23
N GLU A 128 -10.67 -2.45 16.74
CA GLU A 128 -11.61 -1.35 16.57
C GLU A 128 -11.78 -0.59 17.86
N PHE A 129 -11.74 0.74 17.73
CA PHE A 129 -11.98 1.62 18.87
C PHE A 129 -13.47 1.86 19.04
N ASP A 130 -14.10 1.02 19.85
CA ASP A 130 -15.50 1.17 20.29
C ASP A 130 -15.59 1.29 21.81
N PRO A 131 -15.25 2.49 22.38
CA PRO A 131 -15.19 2.70 23.83
C PRO A 131 -16.55 2.52 24.50
N ASN A 132 -17.63 2.69 23.76
CA ASN A 132 -19.00 2.60 24.28
C ASN A 132 -19.66 1.23 24.00
N ARG A 133 -18.97 0.28 23.38
CA ARG A 133 -19.45 -1.06 23.01
C ARG A 133 -20.82 -1.04 22.31
N LYS A 134 -21.04 -0.05 21.45
CA LYS A 134 -22.32 0.13 20.74
C LYS A 134 -22.43 -0.70 19.48
N VAL A 135 -21.28 -0.97 18.83
CA VAL A 135 -21.21 -1.68 17.56
C VAL A 135 -20.88 -3.16 17.78
N TRP A 136 -20.03 -3.45 18.75
CA TRP A 136 -19.57 -4.80 19.07
C TRP A 136 -19.83 -5.13 20.54
N PRO A 137 -21.07 -5.53 20.92
CA PRO A 137 -21.32 -6.05 22.26
C PRO A 137 -20.48 -7.33 22.44
N ARG A 138 -19.68 -7.35 23.49
CA ARG A 138 -18.98 -8.57 23.90
C ARG A 138 -19.87 -9.32 24.87
N ASP A 139 -20.23 -10.52 24.52
CA ASP A 139 -20.86 -11.48 25.43
C ASP A 139 -19.95 -11.82 26.60
#